data_99ce891f9a02be3816d300a061f27396
#
_entry.id   99ce891f9a02be3816d300a061f27396
#
_cell.length_a   1.000
_cell.length_b   1.000
_cell.length_c   1.000
_cell.angle_alpha   90.00
_cell.angle_beta   90.00
_cell.angle_gamma   90.00
#
_symmetry.space_group_name_H-M   'P 1'
#
loop_
_entity.id
_entity.type
_entity.pdbx_description
1 polymer ?
#
loop_
_entity_poly.entity_id
_entity_poly.type
_entity_poly.pdbx_seq_one_letter_code
_entity_poly.pdbx_strand_id
1 'polypeptide(L)'
;MIKKLDEIKSLQGRTIEYLQFGNENAEKTVLILGVFHGDEPQGEYLIRRFLKEKSTLPENNLLVIPCLNPDGKALNTRQNANGIDLNRNFPTKNRVVIEDEHYFSGEQASSEIETKFMIKILSECTPNLILSLHAPYRVVNYDGPAEKFAEKISELTGYPVSADIGYETPGSFGTYAGIERNIPTITLELPEDKSDEDLWHEVKAVFDYCADEF
;
A
#
# COMPACT_ATOMS: atom_id res chain seq x y z
N MET A 1 9.87 18.73 -5.52
CA MET A 1 9.45 18.35 -6.90
C MET A 1 9.28 16.84 -6.93
N ILE A 2 8.23 16.34 -7.59
CA ILE A 2 8.03 14.88 -7.76
C ILE A 2 9.00 14.38 -8.82
N LYS A 3 9.73 13.31 -8.51
CA LYS A 3 10.71 12.65 -9.40
C LYS A 3 10.23 11.23 -9.67
N LYS A 4 10.20 10.81 -10.91
CA LYS A 4 9.97 9.40 -11.25
C LYS A 4 11.28 8.64 -11.08
N LEU A 5 11.28 7.63 -10.21
CA LEU A 5 12.44 6.78 -9.94
C LEU A 5 12.52 5.60 -10.92
N ASP A 6 11.37 4.94 -11.14
CA ASP A 6 11.26 3.78 -12.02
C ASP A 6 9.81 3.65 -12.53
N GLU A 7 9.60 2.82 -13.53
CA GLU A 7 8.29 2.36 -13.98
C GLU A 7 8.39 0.98 -14.58
N ILE A 8 7.36 0.20 -14.40
CA ILE A 8 7.20 -1.08 -15.09
C ILE A 8 5.88 -1.11 -15.85
N LYS A 9 5.71 -2.11 -16.71
CA LYS A 9 4.44 -2.38 -17.39
C LYS A 9 3.79 -3.60 -16.77
N SER A 10 2.50 -3.49 -16.46
CA SER A 10 1.66 -4.62 -16.11
C SER A 10 1.52 -5.58 -17.28
N LEU A 11 0.89 -6.73 -17.05
CA LEU A 11 0.65 -7.73 -18.10
C LEU A 11 -0.09 -7.16 -19.32
N GLN A 12 -1.06 -6.25 -19.09
CA GLN A 12 -1.83 -5.60 -20.17
C GLN A 12 -1.21 -4.28 -20.64
N GLY A 13 0.05 -4.01 -20.26
CA GLY A 13 0.83 -2.87 -20.75
C GLY A 13 0.56 -1.53 -20.06
N ARG A 14 -0.20 -1.51 -18.95
CA ARG A 14 -0.44 -0.30 -18.17
C ARG A 14 0.78 0.03 -17.31
N THR A 15 1.01 1.32 -17.09
CA THR A 15 2.16 1.77 -16.31
C THR A 15 1.92 1.66 -14.82
N ILE A 16 2.89 1.08 -14.12
CA ILE A 16 3.02 1.14 -12.66
C ILE A 16 4.18 2.07 -12.37
N GLU A 17 3.89 3.21 -11.75
CA GLU A 17 4.88 4.27 -11.48
C GLU A 17 5.47 4.12 -10.08
N TYR A 18 6.77 4.34 -9.95
CA TYR A 18 7.47 4.51 -8.69
C TYR A 18 8.04 5.92 -8.61
N LEU A 19 7.50 6.71 -7.71
CA LEU A 19 7.74 8.14 -7.58
C LEU A 19 8.45 8.44 -6.27
N GLN A 20 9.21 9.53 -6.27
CA GLN A 20 9.78 10.15 -5.08
C GLN A 20 9.24 11.56 -4.95
N PHE A 21 8.82 11.91 -3.73
CA PHE A 21 8.43 13.27 -3.36
C PHE A 21 9.03 13.61 -2.00
N GLY A 22 9.83 14.65 -1.92
CA GLY A 22 10.53 15.05 -0.72
C GLY A 22 12.04 15.14 -0.93
N ASN A 23 12.77 15.11 0.18
CA ASN A 23 14.22 15.16 0.19
C ASN A 23 14.80 13.74 0.23
N GLU A 24 15.55 13.35 -0.79
CA GLU A 24 16.19 12.02 -0.85
C GLU A 24 17.22 11.79 0.28
N ASN A 25 17.69 12.85 0.91
CA ASN A 25 18.61 12.80 2.05
C ASN A 25 17.87 13.02 3.39
N ALA A 26 16.55 12.95 3.43
CA ALA A 26 15.81 13.00 4.68
C ALA A 26 16.19 11.83 5.59
N GLU A 27 16.15 12.07 6.90
CA GLU A 27 16.47 11.05 7.90
C GLU A 27 15.49 9.86 7.82
N LYS A 28 14.25 10.14 7.43
CA LYS A 28 13.19 9.14 7.36
C LYS A 28 12.61 9.00 5.97
N THR A 29 12.28 7.78 5.63
CA THR A 29 11.64 7.41 4.38
C THR A 29 10.31 6.70 4.65
N VAL A 30 9.24 7.15 3.99
CA VAL A 30 7.91 6.52 4.04
C VAL A 30 7.56 5.99 2.66
N LEU A 31 7.15 4.73 2.58
CA LEU A 31 6.60 4.13 1.36
C LEU A 31 5.07 4.18 1.41
N ILE A 32 4.45 4.83 0.44
CA ILE A 32 2.99 4.96 0.33
C ILE A 32 2.53 4.25 -0.94
N LEU A 33 1.57 3.34 -0.80
CA LEU A 33 1.05 2.57 -1.94
C LEU A 33 -0.47 2.45 -1.91
N GLY A 34 -1.05 2.48 -3.10
CA GLY A 34 -2.47 2.26 -3.33
C GLY A 34 -2.73 1.17 -4.35
N VAL A 35 -3.97 0.68 -4.33
CA VAL A 35 -4.50 -0.26 -5.32
C VAL A 35 -3.69 -1.56 -5.40
N PHE A 36 -3.57 -2.27 -4.28
CA PHE A 36 -3.19 -3.69 -4.28
C PHE A 36 -4.27 -4.53 -4.97
N HIS A 37 -5.52 -4.26 -4.59
CA HIS A 37 -6.70 -4.85 -5.19
C HIS A 37 -7.32 -3.84 -6.15
N GLY A 38 -7.68 -4.28 -7.35
CA GLY A 38 -8.14 -3.38 -8.39
C GLY A 38 -9.54 -2.81 -8.14
N ASP A 39 -10.35 -3.50 -7.36
CA ASP A 39 -11.67 -3.05 -6.90
C ASP A 39 -11.62 -2.06 -5.72
N GLU A 40 -10.41 -1.70 -5.24
CA GLU A 40 -10.15 -0.71 -4.19
C GLU A 40 -9.45 0.55 -4.76
N PRO A 41 -10.03 1.29 -5.72
CA PRO A 41 -9.33 2.35 -6.45
C PRO A 41 -9.10 3.64 -5.68
N GLN A 42 -9.74 3.81 -4.52
CA GLN A 42 -9.72 5.04 -3.71
C GLN A 42 -8.30 5.45 -3.33
N GLY A 43 -7.42 4.47 -3.06
CA GLY A 43 -6.03 4.71 -2.70
C GLY A 43 -5.27 5.53 -3.75
N GLU A 44 -5.46 5.25 -5.04
CA GLU A 44 -4.81 6.04 -6.09
C GLU A 44 -5.32 7.47 -6.13
N TYR A 45 -6.63 7.69 -6.01
CA TYR A 45 -7.20 9.03 -5.99
C TYR A 45 -6.60 9.88 -4.86
N LEU A 46 -6.58 9.34 -3.64
CA LEU A 46 -6.08 10.03 -2.45
C LEU A 46 -4.59 10.38 -2.58
N ILE A 47 -3.78 9.42 -3.03
CA ILE A 47 -2.34 9.62 -3.23
C ILE A 47 -2.10 10.71 -4.29
N ARG A 48 -2.75 10.62 -5.46
CA ARG A 48 -2.55 11.60 -6.52
C ARG A 48 -3.04 12.99 -6.12
N ARG A 49 -4.11 13.07 -5.34
CA ARG A 49 -4.61 14.32 -4.80
C ARG A 49 -3.61 14.93 -3.82
N PHE A 50 -3.07 14.14 -2.89
CA PHE A 50 -2.01 14.60 -1.99
C PHE A 50 -0.81 15.16 -2.75
N LEU A 51 -0.28 14.40 -3.71
CA LEU A 51 0.86 14.84 -4.53
C LEU A 51 0.59 16.13 -5.29
N LYS A 52 -0.64 16.39 -5.69
CA LYS A 52 -1.06 17.61 -6.39
C LYS A 52 -1.24 18.81 -5.46
N GLU A 53 -1.83 18.58 -4.28
CA GLU A 53 -2.21 19.66 -3.35
C GLU A 53 -1.06 20.07 -2.41
N LYS A 54 -0.13 19.17 -2.11
CA LYS A 54 1.01 19.47 -1.23
C LYS A 54 1.94 20.49 -1.90
N SER A 55 1.87 21.72 -1.45
CA SER A 55 2.62 22.86 -2.02
C SER A 55 4.04 23.01 -1.45
N THR A 56 4.28 22.45 -0.27
CA THR A 56 5.60 22.46 0.39
C THR A 56 6.32 21.14 0.15
N LEU A 57 7.64 21.19 0.11
CA LEU A 57 8.44 19.97 0.05
C LEU A 57 8.27 19.23 1.38
N PRO A 58 7.94 17.93 1.37
CA PRO A 58 7.91 17.11 2.58
C PRO A 58 9.24 17.10 3.32
N GLU A 59 9.20 17.06 4.65
CA GLU A 59 10.40 16.90 5.48
C GLU A 59 10.95 15.47 5.34
N ASN A 60 10.07 14.49 5.21
CA ASN A 60 10.44 13.10 4.97
C ASN A 60 10.63 12.82 3.47
N ASN A 61 11.37 11.76 3.17
CA ASN A 61 11.45 11.19 1.83
C ASN A 61 10.24 10.29 1.58
N LEU A 62 9.33 10.69 0.69
CA LEU A 62 8.18 9.88 0.31
C LEU A 62 8.48 9.09 -0.96
N LEU A 63 8.42 7.78 -0.86
CA LEU A 63 8.42 6.85 -1.98
C LEU A 63 6.98 6.44 -2.26
N VAL A 64 6.53 6.55 -3.49
CA VAL A 64 5.08 6.48 -3.77
C VAL A 64 4.79 5.60 -4.97
N ILE A 65 3.86 4.66 -4.80
CA ILE A 65 3.26 3.86 -5.88
C ILE A 65 1.76 4.12 -5.87
N PRO A 66 1.24 5.03 -6.71
CA PRO A 66 -0.17 5.39 -6.66
C PRO A 66 -1.11 4.24 -7.00
N CYS A 67 -0.71 3.37 -7.94
CA CYS A 67 -1.51 2.22 -8.37
C CYS A 67 -0.59 1.04 -8.69
N LEU A 68 -0.61 0.01 -7.82
CA LEU A 68 0.19 -1.20 -8.01
C LEU A 68 -0.48 -2.16 -9.01
N ASN A 69 -1.80 -2.24 -9.02
CA ASN A 69 -2.60 -3.17 -9.83
C ASN A 69 -3.49 -2.42 -10.85
N PRO A 70 -2.91 -1.79 -11.88
CA PRO A 70 -3.68 -1.02 -12.85
C PRO A 70 -4.55 -1.90 -13.75
N ASP A 71 -4.23 -3.18 -13.92
CA ASP A 71 -5.02 -4.11 -14.71
C ASP A 71 -6.26 -4.55 -13.96
N GLY A 72 -6.14 -4.95 -12.69
CA GLY A 72 -7.27 -5.24 -11.82
C GLY A 72 -8.19 -4.04 -11.68
N LYS A 73 -7.62 -2.83 -11.53
CA LYS A 73 -8.40 -1.59 -11.49
C LYS A 73 -9.24 -1.38 -12.76
N ALA A 74 -8.64 -1.60 -13.94
CA ALA A 74 -9.34 -1.44 -15.20
C ALA A 74 -10.46 -2.49 -15.42
N LEU A 75 -10.30 -3.66 -14.79
CA LEU A 75 -11.29 -4.75 -14.82
C LEU A 75 -12.29 -4.68 -13.65
N ASN A 76 -12.04 -3.82 -12.67
CA ASN A 76 -12.77 -3.74 -11.40
C ASN A 76 -12.80 -5.10 -10.68
N THR A 77 -11.63 -5.72 -10.55
CA THR A 77 -11.46 -7.01 -9.89
C THR A 77 -10.41 -6.89 -8.79
N ARG A 78 -10.57 -7.67 -7.71
CA ARG A 78 -9.58 -7.78 -6.65
C ARG A 78 -8.21 -8.19 -7.21
N GLN A 79 -8.21 -9.21 -8.05
CA GLN A 79 -7.01 -9.81 -8.62
C GLN A 79 -6.39 -8.93 -9.72
N ASN A 80 -5.16 -9.27 -10.10
CA ASN A 80 -4.53 -8.71 -11.29
C ASN A 80 -5.02 -9.39 -12.59
N ALA A 81 -4.42 -9.07 -13.74
CA ALA A 81 -4.81 -9.62 -15.04
C ALA A 81 -4.62 -11.15 -15.19
N ASN A 82 -3.83 -11.77 -14.33
CA ASN A 82 -3.66 -13.24 -14.26
C ASN A 82 -4.68 -13.91 -13.32
N GLY A 83 -5.62 -13.17 -12.72
CA GLY A 83 -6.54 -13.69 -11.73
C GLY A 83 -5.88 -13.99 -10.39
N ILE A 84 -4.78 -13.32 -10.05
CA ILE A 84 -4.02 -13.56 -8.82
C ILE A 84 -4.22 -12.41 -7.85
N ASP A 85 -4.57 -12.75 -6.58
CA ASP A 85 -4.55 -11.82 -5.47
C ASP A 85 -3.09 -11.48 -5.11
N LEU A 86 -2.66 -10.26 -5.46
CA LEU A 86 -1.30 -9.79 -5.22
C LEU A 86 -0.94 -9.81 -3.71
N ASN A 87 -1.94 -9.60 -2.84
CA ASN A 87 -1.76 -9.63 -1.39
C ASN A 87 -1.81 -11.06 -0.80
N ARG A 88 -1.63 -12.08 -1.63
CA ARG A 88 -1.41 -13.50 -1.32
C ARG A 88 -0.22 -14.09 -2.07
N ASN A 89 0.46 -13.30 -2.90
CA ASN A 89 1.51 -13.78 -3.81
C ASN A 89 2.94 -13.57 -3.28
N PHE A 90 3.13 -12.94 -2.09
CA PHE A 90 4.47 -12.72 -1.53
C PHE A 90 5.09 -14.01 -0.96
N PRO A 91 6.45 -14.14 -1.01
CA PRO A 91 7.19 -15.32 -0.58
C PRO A 91 7.39 -15.33 0.95
N THR A 92 6.29 -15.44 1.69
CA THR A 92 6.29 -15.51 3.15
C THR A 92 6.38 -16.96 3.64
N LYS A 93 6.85 -17.16 4.85
CA LYS A 93 6.96 -18.50 5.46
C LYS A 93 5.60 -19.18 5.69
N ASN A 94 4.56 -18.36 5.90
CA ASN A 94 3.19 -18.86 6.10
C ASN A 94 2.42 -19.01 4.78
N ARG A 95 3.03 -18.76 3.63
CA ARG A 95 2.34 -18.86 2.34
C ARG A 95 1.91 -20.27 2.06
N VAL A 96 0.67 -20.43 1.65
CA VAL A 96 0.09 -21.64 1.08
C VAL A 96 -0.53 -21.30 -0.28
N VAL A 97 -0.72 -22.29 -1.13
CA VAL A 97 -1.51 -22.10 -2.34
C VAL A 97 -2.99 -22.02 -1.95
N ILE A 98 -3.62 -20.90 -2.24
CA ILE A 98 -5.05 -20.68 -2.04
C ILE A 98 -5.71 -20.87 -3.40
N GLU A 99 -6.61 -21.84 -3.52
CA GLU A 99 -7.30 -22.19 -4.77
C GLU A 99 -8.66 -21.48 -4.93
N ASP A 100 -9.11 -20.77 -3.89
CA ASP A 100 -10.33 -19.96 -3.96
C ASP A 100 -10.19 -18.87 -5.03
N GLU A 101 -11.15 -18.79 -5.94
CA GLU A 101 -11.08 -17.86 -7.08
C GLU A 101 -10.92 -16.40 -6.66
N HIS A 102 -11.51 -16.01 -5.53
CA HIS A 102 -11.44 -14.63 -5.04
C HIS A 102 -10.09 -14.29 -4.43
N TYR A 103 -9.42 -15.27 -3.81
CA TYR A 103 -8.14 -15.10 -3.12
C TYR A 103 -7.01 -15.91 -3.74
N PHE A 104 -7.12 -16.29 -5.00
CA PHE A 104 -6.13 -17.15 -5.66
C PHE A 104 -4.73 -16.55 -5.55
N SER A 105 -3.84 -17.28 -4.89
CA SER A 105 -2.48 -16.81 -4.58
C SER A 105 -1.46 -17.05 -5.68
N GLY A 106 -1.87 -17.71 -6.78
CA GLY A 106 -0.97 -18.26 -7.78
C GLY A 106 -0.25 -19.53 -7.31
N GLU A 107 0.16 -20.37 -8.24
CA GLU A 107 0.88 -21.61 -7.99
C GLU A 107 2.22 -21.36 -7.27
N GLN A 108 2.92 -20.30 -7.66
CA GLN A 108 4.24 -19.94 -7.16
C GLN A 108 4.21 -18.57 -6.48
N ALA A 109 4.98 -18.44 -5.41
CA ALA A 109 5.23 -17.14 -4.81
C ALA A 109 5.96 -16.23 -5.80
N SER A 110 5.64 -14.94 -5.74
CA SER A 110 6.27 -13.92 -6.59
C SER A 110 6.17 -14.23 -8.08
N SER A 111 5.09 -14.89 -8.51
CA SER A 111 4.84 -15.13 -9.93
C SER A 111 4.59 -13.82 -10.68
N GLU A 112 3.92 -12.86 -10.02
CA GLU A 112 3.44 -11.63 -10.64
C GLU A 112 4.52 -10.55 -10.74
N ILE A 113 4.44 -9.76 -11.81
CA ILE A 113 5.41 -8.66 -12.06
C ILE A 113 5.26 -7.55 -11.01
N GLU A 114 4.05 -7.29 -10.56
CA GLU A 114 3.72 -6.34 -9.50
C GLU A 114 4.38 -6.76 -8.17
N THR A 115 4.25 -8.03 -7.80
CA THR A 115 4.89 -8.59 -6.60
C THR A 115 6.42 -8.53 -6.69
N LYS A 116 6.99 -8.90 -7.85
CA LYS A 116 8.44 -8.81 -8.08
C LYS A 116 8.93 -7.37 -7.98
N PHE A 117 8.14 -6.41 -8.46
CA PHE A 117 8.48 -5.00 -8.39
C PHE A 117 8.53 -4.51 -6.94
N MET A 118 7.55 -4.86 -6.12
CA MET A 118 7.56 -4.54 -4.69
C MET A 118 8.76 -5.16 -3.96
N ILE A 119 9.08 -6.43 -4.26
CA ILE A 119 10.23 -7.11 -3.69
C ILE A 119 11.53 -6.40 -4.07
N LYS A 120 11.69 -6.00 -5.33
CA LYS A 120 12.84 -5.21 -5.81
C LYS A 120 12.97 -3.92 -5.00
N ILE A 121 11.90 -3.13 -4.91
CA ILE A 121 11.90 -1.86 -4.17
C ILE A 121 12.35 -2.06 -2.71
N LEU A 122 11.78 -3.05 -2.00
CA LEU A 122 12.16 -3.33 -0.61
C LEU A 122 13.57 -3.93 -0.46
N SER A 123 14.15 -4.48 -1.53
CA SER A 123 15.56 -4.92 -1.53
C SER A 123 16.54 -3.77 -1.70
N GLU A 124 16.13 -2.68 -2.34
CA GLU A 124 16.92 -1.49 -2.62
C GLU A 124 16.76 -0.41 -1.55
N CYS A 125 15.62 -0.37 -0.86
CA CYS A 125 15.31 0.60 0.19
C CYS A 125 14.53 -0.06 1.33
N THR A 126 14.94 0.22 2.56
CA THR A 126 14.18 -0.16 3.76
C THR A 126 13.50 1.09 4.31
N PRO A 127 12.18 1.29 4.05
CA PRO A 127 11.47 2.44 4.58
C PRO A 127 11.31 2.35 6.10
N ASN A 128 11.20 3.50 6.75
CA ASN A 128 10.93 3.60 8.18
C ASN A 128 9.46 3.36 8.53
N LEU A 129 8.58 3.56 7.54
CA LEU A 129 7.15 3.26 7.61
C LEU A 129 6.62 2.91 6.22
N ILE A 130 5.71 1.95 6.15
CA ILE A 130 4.89 1.66 4.97
C ILE A 130 3.44 2.01 5.29
N LEU A 131 2.80 2.76 4.40
CA LEU A 131 1.36 3.02 4.40
C LEU A 131 0.74 2.41 3.14
N SER A 132 -0.02 1.34 3.30
CA SER A 132 -0.80 0.69 2.24
C SER A 132 -2.27 1.05 2.38
N LEU A 133 -2.88 1.54 1.29
CA LEU A 133 -4.29 1.93 1.27
C LEU A 133 -5.13 0.81 0.67
N HIS A 134 -6.10 0.35 1.44
CA HIS A 134 -7.06 -0.71 1.13
C HIS A 134 -8.50 -0.30 1.44
N ALA A 135 -9.46 -1.17 1.22
CA ALA A 135 -10.87 -1.10 1.62
C ALA A 135 -11.39 -2.53 1.89
N PRO A 136 -12.52 -2.77 2.60
CA PRO A 136 -13.55 -1.80 2.99
C PRO A 136 -13.70 -1.53 4.49
N TYR A 137 -12.86 -2.05 5.37
CA TYR A 137 -13.18 -2.33 6.77
C TYR A 137 -13.19 -1.12 7.72
N ARG A 138 -12.74 0.05 7.28
CA ARG A 138 -12.64 1.25 8.11
C ARG A 138 -11.85 0.99 9.40
N VAL A 139 -10.64 0.48 9.25
CA VAL A 139 -9.75 0.10 10.36
C VAL A 139 -8.30 0.49 10.05
N VAL A 140 -7.51 0.75 11.08
CA VAL A 140 -6.05 0.86 10.98
C VAL A 140 -5.48 -0.48 11.40
N ASN A 141 -5.19 -1.32 10.41
CA ASN A 141 -4.48 -2.58 10.64
C ASN A 141 -2.97 -2.34 10.59
N TYR A 142 -2.20 -3.13 11.33
CA TYR A 142 -0.75 -3.02 11.33
C TYR A 142 -0.04 -4.36 11.44
N ASP A 143 1.16 -4.40 10.85
CA ASP A 143 2.09 -5.53 10.91
C ASP A 143 3.47 -5.05 11.36
N GLY A 144 4.19 -5.91 12.09
CA GLY A 144 5.50 -5.59 12.62
C GLY A 144 5.47 -4.52 13.71
N PRO A 145 6.55 -3.74 13.88
CA PRO A 145 6.68 -2.76 14.99
C PRO A 145 5.92 -1.45 14.70
N ALA A 146 4.65 -1.53 14.26
CA ALA A 146 3.88 -0.38 13.78
C ALA A 146 2.76 0.10 14.72
N GLU A 147 2.60 -0.50 15.91
CA GLU A 147 1.50 -0.20 16.84
C GLU A 147 1.36 1.29 17.14
N LYS A 148 2.46 1.97 17.49
CA LYS A 148 2.44 3.42 17.79
C LYS A 148 2.02 4.28 16.59
N PHE A 149 2.37 3.87 15.38
CA PHE A 149 1.95 4.55 14.17
C PHE A 149 0.47 4.31 13.89
N ALA A 150 -0.01 3.08 14.15
CA ALA A 150 -1.43 2.74 14.05
C ALA A 150 -2.28 3.56 15.03
N GLU A 151 -1.83 3.69 16.28
CA GLU A 151 -2.47 4.55 17.29
C GLU A 151 -2.55 6.01 16.83
N LYS A 152 -1.44 6.56 16.30
CA LYS A 152 -1.42 7.93 15.78
C LYS A 152 -2.37 8.12 14.60
N ILE A 153 -2.39 7.19 13.65
CA ILE A 153 -3.30 7.24 12.50
C ILE A 153 -4.76 7.09 12.95
N SER A 154 -5.02 6.26 13.96
CA SER A 154 -6.33 6.13 14.58
C SER A 154 -6.81 7.47 15.20
N GLU A 155 -5.92 8.19 15.89
CA GLU A 155 -6.24 9.54 16.40
C GLU A 155 -6.63 10.53 15.29
N LEU A 156 -5.94 10.43 14.14
CA LEU A 156 -6.16 11.33 13.00
C LEU A 156 -7.44 11.01 12.22
N THR A 157 -7.83 9.73 12.13
CA THR A 157 -8.95 9.28 11.31
C THR A 157 -10.20 8.94 12.10
N GLY A 158 -10.05 8.63 13.39
CA GLY A 158 -11.11 8.04 14.20
C GLY A 158 -11.41 6.57 13.85
N TYR A 159 -10.53 5.89 13.09
CA TYR A 159 -10.69 4.47 12.78
C TYR A 159 -10.09 3.62 13.91
N PRO A 160 -10.72 2.51 14.31
CA PRO A 160 -10.18 1.63 15.33
C PRO A 160 -8.86 0.99 14.88
N VAL A 161 -7.95 0.77 15.84
CA VAL A 161 -6.72 0.00 15.59
C VAL A 161 -7.01 -1.49 15.71
N SER A 162 -6.46 -2.29 14.82
CA SER A 162 -6.49 -3.75 14.93
C SER A 162 -5.20 -4.37 14.40
N ALA A 163 -4.57 -5.21 15.22
CA ALA A 163 -3.45 -6.05 14.79
C ALA A 163 -3.93 -7.31 14.03
N ASP A 164 -5.23 -7.62 14.10
CA ASP A 164 -5.85 -8.78 13.46
C ASP A 164 -7.14 -8.34 12.76
N ILE A 165 -7.25 -8.63 11.47
CA ILE A 165 -8.45 -8.34 10.68
C ILE A 165 -9.49 -9.46 10.73
N GLY A 166 -9.30 -10.46 11.61
CA GLY A 166 -10.25 -11.54 11.86
C GLY A 166 -10.09 -12.78 10.97
N TYR A 167 -9.09 -12.82 10.10
CA TYR A 167 -8.77 -13.99 9.27
C TYR A 167 -7.28 -14.02 8.88
N GLU A 168 -6.78 -15.22 8.61
CA GLU A 168 -5.39 -15.41 8.19
C GLU A 168 -5.12 -14.83 6.79
N THR A 169 -3.96 -14.19 6.63
CA THR A 169 -3.53 -13.59 5.37
C THR A 169 -2.20 -14.19 4.87
N PRO A 170 -2.14 -15.50 4.60
CA PRO A 170 -0.90 -16.13 4.15
C PRO A 170 -0.44 -15.55 2.82
N GLY A 171 0.86 -15.26 2.71
CA GLY A 171 1.41 -14.65 1.50
C GLY A 171 1.13 -13.15 1.34
N SER A 172 0.66 -12.46 2.39
CA SER A 172 0.36 -11.03 2.33
C SER A 172 1.61 -10.15 2.32
N PHE A 173 1.44 -8.93 1.84
CA PHE A 173 2.49 -7.89 1.90
C PHE A 173 2.80 -7.47 3.34
N GLY A 174 1.77 -7.38 4.19
CA GLY A 174 1.94 -7.09 5.62
C GLY A 174 2.82 -8.12 6.33
N THR A 175 2.57 -9.42 6.09
CA THR A 175 3.45 -10.48 6.59
C THR A 175 4.86 -10.36 6.02
N TYR A 176 4.98 -10.13 4.70
CA TYR A 176 6.28 -10.04 4.01
C TYR A 176 7.13 -8.88 4.51
N ALA A 177 6.56 -7.68 4.59
CA ALA A 177 7.28 -6.47 4.99
C ALA A 177 7.29 -6.30 6.52
N GLY A 178 6.13 -6.39 7.17
CA GLY A 178 5.96 -6.10 8.59
C GLY A 178 6.52 -7.19 9.48
N ILE A 179 6.02 -8.41 9.33
CA ILE A 179 6.36 -9.51 10.24
C ILE A 179 7.76 -10.07 9.94
N GLU A 180 8.07 -10.37 8.69
CA GLU A 180 9.32 -11.08 8.36
C GLU A 180 10.54 -10.17 8.17
N ARG A 181 10.33 -8.89 7.84
CA ARG A 181 11.39 -7.88 7.65
C ARG A 181 11.43 -6.83 8.74
N ASN A 182 10.49 -6.89 9.68
CA ASN A 182 10.42 -5.96 10.80
C ASN A 182 10.33 -4.48 10.36
N ILE A 183 9.69 -4.22 9.21
CA ILE A 183 9.42 -2.87 8.71
C ILE A 183 8.04 -2.45 9.23
N PRO A 184 7.91 -1.32 9.96
CA PRO A 184 6.60 -0.84 10.38
C PRO A 184 5.66 -0.73 9.18
N THR A 185 4.57 -1.49 9.17
CA THR A 185 3.62 -1.55 8.05
C THR A 185 2.21 -1.29 8.54
N ILE A 186 1.58 -0.27 7.97
CA ILE A 186 0.17 0.07 8.19
C ILE A 186 -0.63 -0.30 6.94
N THR A 187 -1.73 -1.01 7.16
CA THR A 187 -2.80 -1.18 6.19
C THR A 187 -3.97 -0.32 6.64
N LEU A 188 -4.16 0.82 5.97
CA LEU A 188 -5.29 1.70 6.23
C LEU A 188 -6.47 1.25 5.37
N GLU A 189 -7.44 0.64 6.01
CA GLU A 189 -8.68 0.17 5.41
C GLU A 189 -9.70 1.30 5.34
N LEU A 190 -9.99 1.76 4.13
CA LEU A 190 -10.93 2.84 3.86
C LEU A 190 -12.37 2.31 3.81
N PRO A 191 -13.40 3.10 4.20
CA PRO A 191 -14.78 2.71 3.94
C PRO A 191 -15.13 2.80 2.45
N GLU A 192 -15.97 1.87 1.96
CA GLU A 192 -16.44 1.85 0.57
C GLU A 192 -17.62 2.78 0.29
N ASP A 193 -18.39 3.11 1.32
CA ASP A 193 -19.66 3.86 1.24
C ASP A 193 -19.49 5.37 1.13
N LYS A 194 -18.24 5.84 1.00
CA LYS A 194 -17.92 7.28 0.95
C LYS A 194 -17.46 7.71 -0.43
N SER A 195 -17.75 8.97 -0.74
CA SER A 195 -17.17 9.61 -1.91
C SER A 195 -15.66 9.83 -1.74
N ASP A 196 -14.92 9.91 -2.84
CA ASP A 196 -13.50 10.24 -2.83
C ASP A 196 -13.20 11.57 -2.11
N GLU A 197 -14.12 12.54 -2.18
CA GLU A 197 -13.99 13.83 -1.50
C GLU A 197 -14.15 13.70 0.01
N ASP A 198 -15.12 12.91 0.47
CA ASP A 198 -15.32 12.66 1.91
C ASP A 198 -14.15 11.86 2.49
N LEU A 199 -13.65 10.85 1.75
CA LEU A 199 -12.45 10.11 2.12
C LEU A 199 -11.24 11.03 2.25
N TRP A 200 -11.05 11.95 1.29
CA TRP A 200 -9.95 12.91 1.38
C TRP A 200 -10.00 13.73 2.66
N HIS A 201 -11.19 14.24 3.01
CA HIS A 201 -11.35 15.01 4.25
C HIS A 201 -11.08 14.20 5.52
N GLU A 202 -11.37 12.89 5.51
CA GLU A 202 -11.09 12.00 6.64
C GLU A 202 -9.61 11.66 6.79
N VAL A 203 -8.90 11.42 5.68
CA VAL A 203 -7.56 10.82 5.76
C VAL A 203 -6.43 11.76 5.35
N LYS A 204 -6.72 12.99 4.91
CA LYS A 204 -5.68 13.96 4.51
C LYS A 204 -4.60 14.13 5.58
N ALA A 205 -5.00 14.20 6.86
CA ALA A 205 -4.07 14.36 7.97
C ALA A 205 -3.08 13.19 8.10
N VAL A 206 -3.42 11.99 7.63
CA VAL A 206 -2.50 10.85 7.60
C VAL A 206 -1.37 11.08 6.62
N PHE A 207 -1.67 11.64 5.44
CA PHE A 207 -0.64 11.99 4.46
C PHE A 207 0.26 13.12 4.95
N ASP A 208 -0.31 14.15 5.61
CA ASP A 208 0.48 15.23 6.20
C ASP A 208 1.39 14.70 7.32
N TYR A 209 0.89 13.80 8.17
CA TYR A 209 1.69 13.10 9.17
C TYR A 209 2.85 12.32 8.55
N CYS A 210 2.61 11.51 7.54
CA CYS A 210 3.65 10.76 6.84
C CYS A 210 4.69 11.68 6.18
N ALA A 211 4.26 12.86 5.72
CA ALA A 211 5.13 13.81 5.04
C ALA A 211 6.04 14.58 5.98
N ASP A 212 5.52 15.02 7.13
CA ASP A 212 6.18 16.08 7.89
C ASP A 212 6.36 15.77 9.39
N GLU A 213 5.55 14.88 9.99
CA GLU A 213 5.52 14.71 11.45
C GLU A 213 6.05 13.36 11.93
N PHE A 214 6.07 12.37 11.08
CA PHE A 214 6.47 11.00 11.37
C PHE A 214 7.87 10.88 11.93
#